data_1ee981e8cbabddc61661283c0a50fe54
#
_entry.id   1ee981e8cbabddc61661283c0a50fe54
#
_cell.length_a   1.000
_cell.length_b   1.000
_cell.length_c   1.000
_cell.angle_alpha   90.00
_cell.angle_beta   90.00
_cell.angle_gamma   90.00
#
_symmetry.space_group_name_H-M   'P 1'
#
loop_
_entity.id
_entity.type
_entity.pdbx_description
1 polymer ?
#
loop_
_entity_poly.entity_id
_entity_poly.type
_entity_poly.pdbx_seq_one_letter_code
_entity_poly.pdbx_strand_id
1 'polypeptide(L)'
;MRVSSHSGHNEIVPGANWGNRKEHEMDRQLNSDFINKLRALGHSVEDDTDDVGRTKSAVVGNQVRNINDRPNDVGFAYHLNASDTTGHGIEVLCYSEKEAPMAARISAEIAKRTGWKDRGAKIRPDIGVIRSSNCPFFLVEAGFIDNDEDMAKWNVDAITSAVIFAYFGQECGGTSSNVAPTQPTKQNIIQTGAFSPYETPEVMQALTSVKMTATFILQSDGLTFIVTEPTSETQLNAMKGWLDRKDWWYEVK
;
A
#
# COMPACT_ATOMS: atom_id res chain seq x y z
N MET A 1 10.13 -15.81 4.88
CA MET A 1 10.05 -15.20 6.22
C MET A 1 8.58 -15.04 6.60
N ARG A 2 8.30 -15.00 7.89
CA ARG A 2 6.98 -14.61 8.44
C ARG A 2 7.04 -13.13 8.79
N VAL A 3 6.17 -12.35 8.21
CA VAL A 3 6.18 -10.90 8.30
C VAL A 3 4.84 -10.42 8.85
N SER A 4 4.90 -9.55 9.84
CA SER A 4 3.78 -8.75 10.31
C SER A 4 3.79 -7.42 9.56
N SER A 5 2.64 -6.95 9.12
CA SER A 5 2.54 -5.61 8.53
C SER A 5 1.20 -4.97 8.90
N HIS A 6 1.19 -3.68 9.16
CA HIS A 6 -0.05 -2.97 9.41
C HIS A 6 0.00 -1.52 8.93
N SER A 7 -1.18 -0.99 8.62
CA SER A 7 -1.39 0.45 8.47
C SER A 7 -1.46 1.11 9.83
N GLY A 8 -1.01 2.34 9.93
CA GLY A 8 -1.31 3.21 11.05
C GLY A 8 -2.80 3.54 11.13
N HIS A 9 -3.24 3.99 12.27
CA HIS A 9 -4.57 4.60 12.41
C HIS A 9 -5.75 3.76 11.87
N ASN A 10 -6.96 4.30 11.94
CA ASN A 10 -8.17 3.78 11.31
C ASN A 10 -9.17 4.93 11.08
N GLU A 11 -10.32 4.67 10.49
CA GLU A 11 -11.33 5.69 10.22
C GLU A 11 -11.83 6.43 11.48
N ILE A 12 -11.88 5.74 12.62
CA ILE A 12 -12.33 6.31 13.91
C ILE A 12 -11.22 7.14 14.58
N VAL A 13 -9.96 6.74 14.38
CA VAL A 13 -8.76 7.40 14.89
C VAL A 13 -7.83 7.71 13.71
N PRO A 14 -8.17 8.71 12.88
CA PRO A 14 -7.68 8.82 11.51
C PRO A 14 -6.22 9.27 11.36
N GLY A 15 -5.54 9.65 12.45
CA GLY A 15 -4.20 10.23 12.36
C GLY A 15 -4.22 11.65 11.82
N ALA A 16 -3.20 12.02 11.05
CA ALA A 16 -3.11 13.32 10.43
C ALA A 16 -4.03 13.44 9.21
N ASN A 17 -4.58 14.65 9.02
CA ASN A 17 -5.40 14.99 7.87
C ASN A 17 -4.99 16.36 7.33
N TRP A 18 -4.87 16.50 6.01
CA TRP A 18 -4.55 17.77 5.37
C TRP A 18 -5.27 17.91 4.03
N GLY A 19 -6.20 18.85 3.93
CA GLY A 19 -7.05 18.97 2.75
C GLY A 19 -7.88 17.71 2.52
N ASN A 20 -7.70 17.09 1.38
CA ASN A 20 -8.33 15.81 1.02
C ASN A 20 -7.44 14.58 1.33
N ARG A 21 -6.26 14.77 1.92
CA ARG A 21 -5.35 13.71 2.30
C ARG A 21 -5.68 13.22 3.70
N LYS A 22 -5.75 11.91 3.88
CA LYS A 22 -6.00 11.26 5.16
C LYS A 22 -4.97 10.17 5.40
N GLU A 23 -4.25 10.26 6.51
CA GLU A 23 -3.17 9.35 6.84
C GLU A 23 -3.63 7.89 6.81
N HIS A 24 -4.72 7.55 7.51
CA HIS A 24 -5.21 6.18 7.56
C HIS A 24 -5.59 5.59 6.19
N GLU A 25 -6.00 6.40 5.21
CA GLU A 25 -6.27 5.93 3.84
C GLU A 25 -4.97 5.70 3.06
N MET A 26 -4.00 6.60 3.21
CA MET A 26 -2.71 6.52 2.54
C MET A 26 -1.83 5.39 3.11
N ASP A 27 -1.86 5.17 4.42
CA ASP A 27 -1.19 4.06 5.09
C ASP A 27 -1.68 2.70 4.55
N ARG A 28 -2.98 2.57 4.30
CA ARG A 28 -3.57 1.34 3.74
C ARG A 28 -3.12 1.07 2.31
N GLN A 29 -2.90 2.11 1.51
CA GLN A 29 -2.36 1.95 0.17
C GLN A 29 -0.95 1.33 0.24
N LEU A 30 -0.08 1.85 1.13
CA LEU A 30 1.26 1.32 1.32
C LEU A 30 1.24 -0.11 1.87
N ASN A 31 0.47 -0.35 2.94
CA ASN A 31 0.42 -1.65 3.58
C ASN A 31 -0.11 -2.74 2.64
N SER A 32 -1.18 -2.45 1.91
CA SER A 32 -1.78 -3.40 0.97
C SER A 32 -0.82 -3.76 -0.17
N ASP A 33 -0.16 -2.77 -0.76
CA ASP A 33 0.81 -2.98 -1.84
C ASP A 33 2.04 -3.77 -1.34
N PHE A 34 2.58 -3.42 -0.17
CA PHE A 34 3.69 -4.13 0.46
C PHE A 34 3.36 -5.60 0.72
N ILE A 35 2.20 -5.88 1.32
CA ILE A 35 1.73 -7.24 1.60
C ILE A 35 1.62 -8.06 0.31
N ASN A 36 0.99 -7.49 -0.72
CA ASN A 36 0.80 -8.17 -2.00
C ASN A 36 2.14 -8.52 -2.67
N LYS A 37 3.08 -7.58 -2.69
CA LYS A 37 4.42 -7.78 -3.22
C LYS A 37 5.19 -8.86 -2.47
N LEU A 38 5.20 -8.83 -1.15
CA LEU A 38 5.90 -9.83 -0.34
C LEU A 38 5.30 -11.22 -0.49
N ARG A 39 3.97 -11.33 -0.56
CA ARG A 39 3.30 -12.61 -0.83
C ARG A 39 3.69 -13.16 -2.21
N ALA A 40 3.76 -12.30 -3.23
CA ALA A 40 4.22 -12.68 -4.57
C ALA A 40 5.69 -13.15 -4.58
N LEU A 41 6.52 -12.64 -3.67
CA LEU A 41 7.91 -13.06 -3.45
C LEU A 41 8.06 -14.32 -2.56
N GLY A 42 6.94 -14.93 -2.15
CA GLY A 42 6.92 -16.18 -1.39
C GLY A 42 7.08 -16.02 0.12
N HIS A 43 6.86 -14.83 0.67
CA HIS A 43 6.81 -14.60 2.12
C HIS A 43 5.41 -14.88 2.68
N SER A 44 5.33 -15.31 3.94
CA SER A 44 4.07 -15.37 4.70
C SER A 44 3.85 -14.02 5.36
N VAL A 45 2.82 -13.30 4.97
CA VAL A 45 2.56 -11.95 5.47
C VAL A 45 1.14 -11.85 6.01
N GLU A 46 1.01 -11.36 7.22
CA GLU A 46 -0.28 -11.08 7.86
C GLU A 46 -0.51 -9.58 7.96
N ASP A 47 -1.74 -9.17 7.71
CA ASP A 47 -2.20 -7.80 7.92
C ASP A 47 -2.72 -7.67 9.36
N ASP A 48 -1.97 -6.96 10.18
CA ASP A 48 -2.27 -6.73 11.60
C ASP A 48 -2.92 -5.36 11.84
N THR A 49 -3.44 -4.74 10.81
CA THR A 49 -4.18 -3.47 10.88
C THR A 49 -5.37 -3.58 11.82
N ASP A 50 -5.60 -2.55 12.63
CA ASP A 50 -6.77 -2.43 13.50
C ASP A 50 -7.78 -1.44 12.93
N ASP A 51 -8.99 -1.91 12.66
CA ASP A 51 -10.11 -1.09 12.15
C ASP A 51 -11.23 -0.85 13.17
N VAL A 52 -11.06 -1.35 14.42
CA VAL A 52 -12.12 -1.31 15.43
C VAL A 52 -11.81 -0.49 16.67
N GLY A 53 -10.53 -0.20 16.91
CA GLY A 53 -10.08 0.60 18.05
C GLY A 53 -10.63 2.02 18.00
N ARG A 54 -11.17 2.50 19.12
CA ARG A 54 -11.83 3.83 19.22
C ARG A 54 -10.95 4.89 19.87
N THR A 55 -9.77 4.53 20.31
CA THR A 55 -8.76 5.43 20.88
C THR A 55 -7.37 5.04 20.38
N LYS A 56 -6.41 5.96 20.40
CA LYS A 56 -5.02 5.64 20.03
C LYS A 56 -4.47 4.44 20.80
N SER A 57 -4.74 4.38 22.10
CA SER A 57 -4.29 3.27 22.94
C SER A 57 -4.95 1.94 22.57
N ALA A 58 -6.25 1.94 22.20
CA ALA A 58 -6.95 0.75 21.74
C ALA A 58 -6.43 0.26 20.40
N VAL A 59 -6.20 1.17 19.43
CA VAL A 59 -5.61 0.83 18.12
C VAL A 59 -4.25 0.16 18.31
N VAL A 60 -3.34 0.81 19.02
CA VAL A 60 -2.01 0.27 19.30
C VAL A 60 -2.08 -1.07 20.06
N GLY A 61 -2.95 -1.17 21.07
CA GLY A 61 -3.12 -2.41 21.85
C GLY A 61 -3.65 -3.57 21.03
N ASN A 62 -4.55 -3.32 20.08
CA ASN A 62 -5.08 -4.33 19.16
C ASN A 62 -3.98 -4.76 18.15
N GLN A 63 -3.27 -3.81 17.55
CA GLN A 63 -2.15 -4.10 16.63
C GLN A 63 -1.09 -4.96 17.34
N VAL A 64 -0.64 -4.57 18.53
CA VAL A 64 0.34 -5.35 19.31
C VAL A 64 -0.17 -6.76 19.62
N ARG A 65 -1.45 -6.91 19.94
CA ARG A 65 -2.05 -8.23 20.16
C ARG A 65 -2.01 -9.08 18.89
N ASN A 66 -2.45 -8.52 17.76
CA ASN A 66 -2.45 -9.22 16.47
C ASN A 66 -1.03 -9.65 16.08
N ILE A 67 -0.05 -8.75 16.19
CA ILE A 67 1.37 -9.03 15.92
C ILE A 67 1.89 -10.18 16.79
N ASN A 68 1.58 -10.15 18.08
CA ASN A 68 2.12 -11.09 19.07
C ASN A 68 1.36 -12.42 19.17
N ASP A 69 0.23 -12.57 18.49
CA ASP A 69 -0.57 -13.80 18.46
C ASP A 69 0.17 -14.97 17.77
N ARG A 70 1.23 -14.66 17.05
CA ARG A 70 2.06 -15.62 16.34
C ARG A 70 3.53 -15.17 16.31
N PRO A 71 4.49 -16.12 16.06
CA PRO A 71 5.88 -15.75 15.88
C PRO A 71 6.09 -15.09 14.50
N ASN A 72 6.68 -13.91 14.49
CA ASN A 72 7.12 -13.18 13.29
C ASN A 72 8.64 -13.04 13.26
N ASP A 73 9.22 -12.99 12.06
CA ASP A 73 10.65 -12.75 11.86
C ASP A 73 10.95 -11.24 11.85
N VAL A 74 9.97 -10.42 11.40
CA VAL A 74 10.03 -8.96 11.36
C VAL A 74 8.62 -8.36 11.24
N GLY A 75 8.46 -7.12 11.68
CA GLY A 75 7.24 -6.34 11.51
C GLY A 75 7.48 -4.96 10.90
N PHE A 76 6.47 -4.47 10.19
CA PHE A 76 6.44 -3.15 9.56
C PHE A 76 5.15 -2.41 9.86
N ALA A 77 5.23 -1.11 10.05
CA ALA A 77 4.09 -0.20 10.09
C ALA A 77 4.28 0.93 9.11
N TYR A 78 3.19 1.40 8.53
CA TYR A 78 3.17 2.54 7.62
C TYR A 78 2.39 3.69 8.24
N HIS A 79 3.01 4.87 8.23
CA HIS A 79 2.50 6.14 8.72
C HIS A 79 2.94 7.29 7.82
N LEU A 80 2.32 8.45 7.97
CA LEU A 80 2.79 9.71 7.42
C LEU A 80 3.03 10.71 8.56
N ASN A 81 4.13 11.44 8.45
CA ASN A 81 4.43 12.56 9.35
C ASN A 81 3.49 13.76 9.07
N ALA A 82 3.38 14.62 10.06
CA ALA A 82 2.76 15.93 9.94
C ALA A 82 3.52 16.94 10.80
N SER A 83 3.52 18.21 10.37
CA SER A 83 4.16 19.29 11.10
C SER A 83 3.40 20.61 10.94
N ASP A 84 4.10 21.68 10.67
CA ASP A 84 3.58 23.02 10.35
C ASP A 84 3.75 23.35 8.86
N THR A 85 3.67 22.33 8.00
CA THR A 85 3.92 22.38 6.54
C THR A 85 5.38 22.53 6.13
N THR A 86 6.30 22.76 7.08
CA THR A 86 7.73 22.95 6.77
C THR A 86 8.53 21.65 6.88
N GLY A 87 8.01 20.66 7.61
CA GLY A 87 8.62 19.31 7.67
C GLY A 87 8.56 18.62 6.33
N HIS A 88 9.60 17.86 5.98
CA HIS A 88 9.66 17.12 4.73
C HIS A 88 10.63 15.94 4.81
N GLY A 89 10.37 14.91 4.01
CA GLY A 89 11.24 13.74 3.84
C GLY A 89 10.78 12.52 4.61
N ILE A 90 11.52 11.45 4.44
CA ILE A 90 11.27 10.10 4.95
C ILE A 90 12.14 9.79 6.16
N GLU A 91 11.57 9.16 7.18
CA GLU A 91 12.33 8.59 8.29
C GLU A 91 11.79 7.21 8.68
N VAL A 92 12.61 6.38 9.27
CA VAL A 92 12.21 5.05 9.75
C VAL A 92 12.53 4.93 11.23
N LEU A 93 11.51 4.59 12.00
CA LEU A 93 11.60 4.45 13.44
C LEU A 93 11.86 2.99 13.82
N CYS A 94 12.72 2.78 14.83
CA CYS A 94 13.08 1.46 15.33
C CYS A 94 13.28 1.47 16.84
N TYR A 95 13.48 0.29 17.44
CA TYR A 95 13.58 0.16 18.90
C TYR A 95 14.91 0.60 19.47
N SER A 96 16.02 0.20 18.84
CA SER A 96 17.37 0.38 19.43
C SER A 96 18.46 0.58 18.38
N GLU A 97 19.68 0.82 18.85
CA GLU A 97 20.90 0.91 18.02
C GLU A 97 21.15 -0.35 17.18
N LYS A 98 20.62 -1.49 17.59
CA LYS A 98 20.76 -2.75 16.84
C LYS A 98 19.98 -2.72 15.53
N GLU A 99 18.78 -2.15 15.53
CA GLU A 99 17.91 -2.03 14.36
C GLU A 99 18.22 -0.78 13.52
N ALA A 100 18.84 0.25 14.11
CA ALA A 100 19.10 1.54 13.47
C ALA A 100 19.82 1.46 12.11
N PRO A 101 20.83 0.60 11.88
CA PRO A 101 21.47 0.48 10.56
C PRO A 101 20.49 0.01 9.47
N MET A 102 19.56 -0.90 9.81
CA MET A 102 18.55 -1.37 8.86
C MET A 102 17.49 -0.29 8.62
N ALA A 103 17.03 0.39 9.67
CA ALA A 103 16.10 1.52 9.55
C ALA A 103 16.69 2.64 8.65
N ALA A 104 17.96 2.97 8.83
CA ALA A 104 18.65 3.95 8.00
C ALA A 104 18.75 3.50 6.53
N ARG A 105 19.03 2.20 6.30
CA ARG A 105 19.07 1.63 4.94
C ARG A 105 17.71 1.72 4.25
N ILE A 106 16.64 1.42 4.97
CA ILE A 106 15.26 1.54 4.44
C ILE A 106 14.95 3.00 4.09
N SER A 107 15.22 3.94 5.00
CA SER A 107 15.02 5.37 4.78
C SER A 107 15.79 5.87 3.53
N ALA A 108 17.07 5.54 3.43
CA ALA A 108 17.92 5.93 2.30
C ALA A 108 17.42 5.36 0.96
N GLU A 109 16.97 4.10 0.93
CA GLU A 109 16.47 3.50 -0.31
C GLU A 109 15.12 4.10 -0.74
N ILE A 110 14.21 4.40 0.22
CA ILE A 110 12.98 5.12 -0.07
C ILE A 110 13.31 6.52 -0.60
N ALA A 111 14.18 7.27 0.07
CA ALA A 111 14.59 8.60 -0.37
C ALA A 111 15.18 8.60 -1.79
N LYS A 112 16.00 7.62 -2.10
CA LYS A 112 16.61 7.42 -3.43
C LYS A 112 15.55 7.19 -4.52
N ARG A 113 14.52 6.38 -4.26
CA ARG A 113 13.48 6.04 -5.26
C ARG A 113 12.40 7.12 -5.42
N THR A 114 12.12 7.87 -4.35
CA THR A 114 11.08 8.90 -4.36
C THR A 114 11.62 10.31 -4.64
N GLY A 115 12.90 10.55 -4.39
CA GLY A 115 13.49 11.88 -4.39
C GLY A 115 13.13 12.72 -3.14
N TRP A 116 12.64 12.07 -2.08
CA TRP A 116 12.45 12.69 -0.77
C TRP A 116 13.78 12.94 -0.07
N LYS A 117 13.78 13.86 0.90
CA LYS A 117 14.92 14.04 1.81
C LYS A 117 15.03 12.82 2.72
N ASP A 118 16.21 12.22 2.76
CA ASP A 118 16.51 11.18 3.74
C ASP A 118 16.73 11.81 5.14
N ARG A 119 15.87 11.43 6.08
CA ARG A 119 15.97 11.84 7.50
C ARG A 119 16.56 10.72 8.36
N GLY A 120 16.80 9.54 7.79
CA GLY A 120 17.47 8.40 8.42
C GLY A 120 16.64 7.67 9.47
N ALA A 121 17.36 6.90 10.27
CA ALA A 121 16.78 6.16 11.40
C ALA A 121 16.48 7.07 12.59
N LYS A 122 15.38 6.73 13.31
CA LYS A 122 15.05 7.32 14.61
C LYS A 122 14.82 6.22 15.64
N ILE A 123 15.54 6.26 16.75
CA ILE A 123 15.33 5.32 17.85
C ILE A 123 14.19 5.85 18.71
N ARG A 124 13.08 5.11 18.74
CA ARG A 124 11.84 5.48 19.40
C ARG A 124 11.25 4.32 20.22
N PRO A 125 11.90 3.94 21.33
CA PRO A 125 11.43 2.88 22.22
C PRO A 125 10.16 3.25 22.99
N ASP A 126 9.72 4.50 22.90
CA ASP A 126 8.47 5.01 23.48
C ASP A 126 7.22 4.66 22.65
N ILE A 127 7.37 4.32 21.38
CA ILE A 127 6.25 3.97 20.51
C ILE A 127 5.76 2.55 20.81
N GLY A 128 4.46 2.43 21.06
CA GLY A 128 3.84 1.21 21.59
C GLY A 128 4.07 -0.04 20.73
N VAL A 129 3.84 0.03 19.41
CA VAL A 129 4.06 -1.11 18.50
C VAL A 129 5.54 -1.49 18.40
N ILE A 130 6.44 -0.52 18.37
CA ILE A 130 7.89 -0.76 18.33
C ILE A 130 8.37 -1.45 19.61
N ARG A 131 7.92 -0.93 20.78
CA ARG A 131 8.32 -1.45 22.09
C ARG A 131 7.78 -2.83 22.41
N SER A 132 6.54 -3.11 22.01
CA SER A 132 5.77 -4.23 22.52
C SER A 132 5.60 -5.39 21.54
N SER A 133 6.11 -5.26 20.32
CA SER A 133 6.14 -6.35 19.34
C SER A 133 7.18 -7.41 19.71
N ASN A 134 6.86 -8.68 19.42
CA ASN A 134 7.72 -9.82 19.71
C ASN A 134 8.81 -10.09 18.65
N CYS A 135 8.98 -9.19 17.71
CA CYS A 135 9.97 -9.24 16.63
C CYS A 135 10.61 -7.86 16.40
N PRO A 136 11.76 -7.77 15.70
CA PRO A 136 12.27 -6.50 15.20
C PRO A 136 11.18 -5.77 14.42
N PHE A 137 10.98 -4.47 14.72
CA PHE A 137 9.86 -3.71 14.17
C PHE A 137 10.32 -2.36 13.62
N PHE A 138 9.88 -2.04 12.40
CA PHE A 138 10.21 -0.82 11.69
C PHE A 138 8.93 -0.04 11.35
N LEU A 139 8.85 1.21 11.80
CA LEU A 139 7.75 2.10 11.46
C LEU A 139 8.26 3.12 10.43
N VAL A 140 7.63 3.12 9.27
CA VAL A 140 7.98 3.96 8.12
C VAL A 140 7.10 5.20 8.17
N GLU A 141 7.69 6.37 8.39
CA GLU A 141 7.05 7.69 8.27
C GLU A 141 7.24 8.20 6.82
N ALA A 142 6.31 7.86 5.94
CA ALA A 142 6.40 8.01 4.50
C ALA A 142 6.08 9.43 4.02
N GLY A 143 6.97 10.38 4.32
CA GLY A 143 6.78 11.79 3.95
C GLY A 143 5.86 12.55 4.90
N PHE A 144 5.68 13.83 4.64
CA PHE A 144 4.81 14.71 5.43
C PHE A 144 3.51 14.97 4.69
N ILE A 145 2.38 14.56 5.28
CA ILE A 145 1.06 14.68 4.66
C ILE A 145 0.65 16.12 4.38
N ASP A 146 1.14 17.07 5.20
CA ASP A 146 0.89 18.50 5.12
C ASP A 146 1.93 19.26 4.27
N ASN A 147 2.85 18.54 3.61
CA ASN A 147 3.86 19.13 2.71
C ASN A 147 3.55 18.78 1.25
N ASP A 148 3.26 19.79 0.44
CA ASP A 148 2.87 19.58 -0.96
C ASP A 148 4.02 19.06 -1.84
N GLU A 149 5.28 19.39 -1.52
CA GLU A 149 6.45 18.88 -2.27
C GLU A 149 6.68 17.38 -2.00
N ASP A 150 6.47 16.93 -0.76
CA ASP A 150 6.52 15.50 -0.43
C ASP A 150 5.38 14.76 -1.12
N MET A 151 4.18 15.30 -1.05
CA MET A 151 3.01 14.65 -1.64
C MET A 151 3.01 14.64 -3.16
N ALA A 152 3.66 15.61 -3.80
CA ALA A 152 3.89 15.58 -5.25
C ALA A 152 4.80 14.42 -5.69
N LYS A 153 5.60 13.88 -4.77
CA LYS A 153 6.50 12.73 -4.99
C LYS A 153 5.92 11.42 -4.45
N TRP A 154 4.68 11.43 -3.95
CA TRP A 154 4.03 10.25 -3.42
C TRP A 154 3.92 9.16 -4.48
N ASN A 155 4.51 8.01 -4.20
CA ASN A 155 4.50 6.86 -5.09
C ASN A 155 4.54 5.57 -4.29
N VAL A 156 3.40 4.92 -4.17
CA VAL A 156 3.20 3.70 -3.37
C VAL A 156 4.16 2.60 -3.82
N ASP A 157 4.27 2.36 -5.14
CA ASP A 157 5.14 1.31 -5.68
C ASP A 157 6.62 1.57 -5.36
N ALA A 158 7.10 2.80 -5.52
CA ALA A 158 8.48 3.17 -5.22
C ALA A 158 8.82 3.00 -3.74
N ILE A 159 7.91 3.39 -2.84
CA ILE A 159 8.08 3.32 -1.38
C ILE A 159 8.15 1.86 -0.93
N THR A 160 7.15 1.06 -1.28
CA THR A 160 7.06 -0.34 -0.83
C THR A 160 8.14 -1.22 -1.44
N SER A 161 8.46 -1.03 -2.73
CA SER A 161 9.57 -1.72 -3.39
C SER A 161 10.92 -1.34 -2.78
N ALA A 162 11.10 -0.09 -2.31
CA ALA A 162 12.30 0.32 -1.59
C ALA A 162 12.46 -0.41 -0.25
N VAL A 163 11.37 -0.53 0.52
CA VAL A 163 11.38 -1.29 1.80
C VAL A 163 11.75 -2.75 1.53
N ILE A 164 11.15 -3.36 0.52
CA ILE A 164 11.39 -4.77 0.17
C ILE A 164 12.85 -4.96 -0.25
N PHE A 165 13.36 -4.13 -1.13
CA PHE A 165 14.76 -4.19 -1.56
C PHE A 165 15.72 -3.98 -0.38
N ALA A 166 15.48 -2.96 0.43
CA ALA A 166 16.35 -2.62 1.54
C ALA A 166 16.41 -3.73 2.60
N TYR A 167 15.27 -4.34 2.96
CA TYR A 167 15.23 -5.33 4.02
C TYR A 167 15.48 -6.75 3.51
N PHE A 168 14.81 -7.17 2.43
CA PHE A 168 14.83 -8.55 1.95
C PHE A 168 15.88 -8.80 0.86
N GLY A 169 16.47 -7.75 0.28
CA GLY A 169 17.42 -7.85 -0.85
C GLY A 169 16.77 -8.31 -2.14
N GLN A 170 15.45 -8.21 -2.26
CA GLN A 170 14.67 -8.68 -3.39
C GLN A 170 14.12 -7.49 -4.17
N GLU A 171 14.27 -7.50 -5.49
CA GLU A 171 13.55 -6.56 -6.35
C GLU A 171 12.14 -7.11 -6.57
N CYS A 172 11.14 -6.27 -6.30
CA CYS A 172 9.82 -6.55 -6.78
C CYS A 172 9.89 -6.48 -8.31
N GLY A 173 9.42 -7.49 -8.99
CA GLY A 173 9.37 -7.49 -10.45
C GLY A 173 8.44 -6.40 -10.99
N GLY A 174 8.86 -5.17 -10.82
CA GLY A 174 8.41 -4.02 -11.55
C GLY A 174 9.48 -3.75 -12.60
N THR A 175 9.12 -3.66 -13.82
CA THR A 175 9.99 -3.22 -14.91
C THR A 175 10.69 -1.91 -14.49
N SER A 176 11.96 -2.02 -14.10
CA SER A 176 12.84 -0.87 -13.93
C SER A 176 13.04 -0.24 -15.31
N SER A 177 12.16 0.66 -15.66
CA SER A 177 12.28 1.47 -16.88
C SER A 177 13.07 2.72 -16.55
N ASN A 178 14.40 2.60 -16.53
CA ASN A 178 15.23 3.69 -17.01
C ASN A 178 14.99 3.84 -18.53
N VAL A 179 13.91 4.49 -18.88
CA VAL A 179 13.69 4.98 -20.25
C VAL A 179 13.19 6.40 -20.12
N ALA A 180 13.88 7.31 -20.80
CA ALA A 180 13.43 8.66 -21.09
C ALA A 180 11.96 8.66 -21.58
N PRO A 181 11.21 9.78 -21.47
CA PRO A 181 9.78 9.79 -21.69
C PRO A 181 9.45 9.32 -23.11
N THR A 182 9.08 8.07 -23.23
CA THR A 182 8.43 7.51 -24.41
C THR A 182 6.93 7.45 -24.18
N GLN A 183 6.18 7.77 -25.20
CA GLN A 183 4.74 7.88 -25.30
C GLN A 183 3.95 6.76 -24.54
N PRO A 184 2.70 7.02 -24.12
CA PRO A 184 1.92 6.12 -23.29
C PRO A 184 1.71 4.76 -24.00
N THR A 185 2.33 3.72 -23.46
CA THR A 185 2.00 2.33 -23.80
C THR A 185 0.61 2.03 -23.29
N LYS A 186 -0.26 1.49 -24.16
CA LYS A 186 -1.61 1.02 -23.80
C LYS A 186 -1.54 0.13 -22.56
N GLN A 187 -2.20 0.54 -21.50
CA GLN A 187 -2.14 -0.16 -20.21
C GLN A 187 -3.09 -1.37 -20.10
N ASN A 188 -3.72 -1.82 -21.17
CA ASN A 188 -4.65 -2.97 -21.16
C ASN A 188 -5.63 -2.94 -19.97
N ILE A 189 -6.20 -1.78 -19.66
CA ILE A 189 -7.23 -1.58 -18.63
C ILE A 189 -8.58 -1.63 -19.34
N ILE A 190 -9.51 -2.44 -18.83
CA ILE A 190 -10.89 -2.45 -19.29
C ILE A 190 -11.73 -1.58 -18.38
N GLN A 191 -12.45 -0.63 -18.94
CA GLN A 191 -13.58 0.03 -18.32
C GLN A 191 -14.86 -0.45 -18.99
N THR A 192 -15.82 -0.99 -18.22
CA THR A 192 -17.11 -1.43 -18.76
C THR A 192 -18.11 -0.28 -18.82
N GLY A 193 -19.15 -0.46 -19.60
CA GLY A 193 -20.40 0.28 -19.43
C GLY A 193 -21.05 0.00 -18.08
N ALA A 194 -22.03 0.81 -17.74
CA ALA A 194 -22.78 0.63 -16.50
C ALA A 194 -23.72 -0.59 -16.59
N PHE A 195 -23.79 -1.36 -15.52
CA PHE A 195 -24.65 -2.54 -15.38
C PHE A 195 -25.42 -2.50 -14.05
N SER A 196 -26.46 -3.31 -13.94
CA SER A 196 -27.26 -3.40 -12.72
C SER A 196 -26.43 -3.99 -11.56
N PRO A 197 -26.58 -3.52 -10.33
CA PRO A 197 -25.96 -4.14 -9.15
C PRO A 197 -26.32 -5.63 -9.00
N TYR A 198 -27.44 -6.08 -9.53
CA TYR A 198 -27.81 -7.52 -9.54
C TYR A 198 -26.91 -8.38 -10.42
N GLU A 199 -26.17 -7.78 -11.36
CA GLU A 199 -25.23 -8.46 -12.24
C GLU A 199 -23.80 -8.52 -11.65
N THR A 200 -23.56 -7.83 -10.53
CA THR A 200 -22.28 -7.81 -9.84
C THR A 200 -21.71 -9.22 -9.54
N PRO A 201 -22.49 -10.20 -9.05
CA PRO A 201 -21.96 -11.55 -8.80
C PRO A 201 -21.41 -12.22 -10.06
N GLU A 202 -22.06 -12.01 -11.21
CA GLU A 202 -21.63 -12.56 -12.48
C GLU A 202 -20.34 -11.92 -12.99
N VAL A 203 -20.21 -10.60 -12.83
CA VAL A 203 -18.99 -9.85 -13.14
C VAL A 203 -17.83 -10.31 -12.26
N MET A 204 -18.08 -10.49 -10.96
CA MET A 204 -17.07 -11.00 -10.02
C MET A 204 -16.61 -12.42 -10.40
N GLN A 205 -17.54 -13.29 -10.81
CA GLN A 205 -17.21 -14.64 -11.28
C GLN A 205 -16.34 -14.59 -12.55
N ALA A 206 -16.68 -13.72 -13.51
CA ALA A 206 -15.88 -13.53 -14.71
C ALA A 206 -14.46 -13.06 -14.38
N LEU A 207 -14.31 -12.01 -13.57
CA LEU A 207 -13.01 -11.51 -13.12
C LEU A 207 -12.18 -12.60 -12.43
N THR A 208 -12.81 -13.35 -11.53
CA THR A 208 -12.15 -14.46 -10.82
C THR A 208 -11.68 -15.54 -11.79
N SER A 209 -12.49 -15.90 -12.79
CA SER A 209 -12.15 -16.95 -13.76
C SER A 209 -10.92 -16.61 -14.60
N VAL A 210 -10.72 -15.33 -14.88
CA VAL A 210 -9.57 -14.82 -15.65
C VAL A 210 -8.44 -14.27 -14.75
N LYS A 211 -8.59 -14.39 -13.43
CA LYS A 211 -7.64 -13.88 -12.42
C LYS A 211 -7.33 -12.39 -12.60
N MET A 212 -8.35 -11.59 -12.84
CA MET A 212 -8.27 -10.14 -12.95
C MET A 212 -8.80 -9.46 -11.69
N THR A 213 -8.24 -8.31 -11.38
CA THR A 213 -8.70 -7.40 -10.32
C THR A 213 -9.39 -6.20 -10.95
N ALA A 214 -10.45 -5.71 -10.32
CA ALA A 214 -11.16 -4.52 -10.78
C ALA A 214 -11.77 -3.76 -9.59
N THR A 215 -11.89 -2.44 -9.77
CA THR A 215 -12.68 -1.58 -8.88
C THR A 215 -14.10 -1.49 -9.38
N PHE A 216 -15.08 -1.72 -8.49
CA PHE A 216 -16.51 -1.52 -8.76
C PHE A 216 -16.89 -0.10 -8.36
N ILE A 217 -17.46 0.66 -9.28
CA ILE A 217 -17.80 2.07 -9.07
C ILE A 217 -19.33 2.22 -9.19
N LEU A 218 -19.97 2.52 -8.05
CA LEU A 218 -21.41 2.81 -8.00
C LEU A 218 -21.67 4.24 -8.47
N GLN A 219 -22.59 4.40 -9.39
CA GLN A 219 -23.05 5.69 -9.91
C GLN A 219 -24.25 6.22 -9.13
N SER A 220 -24.50 7.51 -9.24
CA SER A 220 -25.63 8.17 -8.55
C SER A 220 -27.02 7.70 -9.03
N ASP A 221 -27.10 7.08 -10.20
CA ASP A 221 -28.32 6.47 -10.75
C ASP A 221 -28.55 5.03 -10.27
N GLY A 222 -27.67 4.51 -9.41
CA GLY A 222 -27.73 3.17 -8.84
C GLY A 222 -27.12 2.08 -9.74
N LEU A 223 -26.58 2.42 -10.91
CA LEU A 223 -25.84 1.49 -11.75
C LEU A 223 -24.38 1.38 -11.30
N THR A 224 -23.73 0.30 -11.69
CA THR A 224 -22.31 0.03 -11.38
C THR A 224 -21.52 -0.19 -12.66
N PHE A 225 -20.28 0.27 -12.71
CA PHE A 225 -19.32 -0.14 -13.74
C PHE A 225 -18.01 -0.58 -13.08
N ILE A 226 -17.17 -1.28 -13.82
CA ILE A 226 -15.82 -1.67 -13.32
C ILE A 226 -14.73 -1.01 -14.14
N VAL A 227 -13.60 -0.78 -13.45
CA VAL A 227 -12.32 -0.44 -14.05
C VAL A 227 -11.32 -1.50 -13.58
N THR A 228 -10.73 -2.26 -14.50
CA THR A 228 -9.75 -3.28 -14.13
C THR A 228 -8.40 -2.66 -13.83
N GLU A 229 -7.61 -3.33 -13.00
CA GLU A 229 -6.17 -3.09 -12.93
C GLU A 229 -5.50 -3.43 -14.28
N PRO A 230 -4.28 -2.90 -14.53
CA PRO A 230 -3.49 -3.27 -15.70
C PRO A 230 -3.37 -4.79 -15.81
N THR A 231 -3.64 -5.34 -16.97
CA THR A 231 -3.75 -6.79 -17.15
C THR A 231 -2.89 -7.29 -18.32
N SER A 232 -2.58 -8.58 -18.31
CA SER A 232 -1.89 -9.22 -19.43
C SER A 232 -2.78 -9.29 -20.67
N GLU A 233 -2.18 -9.36 -21.84
CA GLU A 233 -2.93 -9.48 -23.10
C GLU A 233 -3.84 -10.72 -23.14
N THR A 234 -3.42 -11.81 -22.52
CA THR A 234 -4.23 -13.03 -22.40
C THR A 234 -5.47 -12.80 -21.55
N GLN A 235 -5.33 -12.14 -20.40
CA GLN A 235 -6.44 -11.80 -19.52
C GLN A 235 -7.37 -10.77 -20.18
N LEU A 236 -6.79 -9.74 -20.81
CA LEU A 236 -7.53 -8.75 -21.60
C LEU A 236 -8.43 -9.43 -22.62
N ASN A 237 -7.87 -10.30 -23.45
CA ASN A 237 -8.62 -10.99 -24.51
C ASN A 237 -9.69 -11.93 -23.96
N ALA A 238 -9.42 -12.60 -22.84
CA ALA A 238 -10.39 -13.45 -22.17
C ALA A 238 -11.58 -12.66 -21.62
N MET A 239 -11.33 -11.50 -20.97
CA MET A 239 -12.38 -10.63 -20.45
C MET A 239 -13.17 -9.95 -21.56
N LYS A 240 -12.51 -9.49 -22.62
CA LYS A 240 -13.18 -8.97 -23.81
C LYS A 240 -14.13 -10.00 -24.39
N GLY A 241 -13.69 -11.24 -24.60
CA GLY A 241 -14.53 -12.31 -25.11
C GLY A 241 -15.73 -12.64 -24.21
N TRP A 242 -15.63 -12.40 -22.89
CA TRP A 242 -16.77 -12.53 -21.99
C TRP A 242 -17.75 -11.36 -22.16
N LEU A 243 -17.26 -10.12 -22.22
CA LEU A 243 -18.06 -8.90 -22.43
C LEU A 243 -18.77 -8.92 -23.79
N ASP A 244 -18.09 -9.35 -24.85
CA ASP A 244 -18.64 -9.50 -26.20
C ASP A 244 -19.83 -10.50 -26.22
N ARG A 245 -19.71 -11.64 -25.49
CA ARG A 245 -20.82 -12.61 -25.38
C ARG A 245 -22.05 -12.06 -24.65
N LYS A 246 -21.86 -11.03 -23.80
CA LYS A 246 -22.90 -10.33 -23.06
C LYS A 246 -23.49 -9.16 -23.85
N ASP A 247 -22.90 -8.82 -24.96
CA ASP A 247 -23.20 -7.58 -25.71
C ASP A 247 -23.04 -6.31 -24.82
N TRP A 248 -22.02 -6.34 -23.96
CA TRP A 248 -21.75 -5.23 -23.05
C TRP A 248 -20.67 -4.32 -23.61
N TRP A 249 -20.95 -3.02 -23.54
CA TRP A 249 -19.98 -2.01 -23.94
C TRP A 249 -18.78 -1.96 -23.00
N TYR A 250 -17.61 -1.81 -23.57
CA TYR A 250 -16.37 -1.56 -22.83
C TYR A 250 -15.38 -0.75 -23.67
N GLU A 251 -14.43 -0.09 -22.99
CA GLU A 251 -13.25 0.50 -23.63
C GLU A 251 -11.97 -0.06 -23.01
N VAL A 252 -10.93 -0.09 -23.83
CA VAL A 252 -9.57 -0.48 -23.40
C VAL A 252 -8.69 0.76 -23.40
N LYS A 253 -8.10 1.07 -22.24
CA LYS A 253 -7.23 2.23 -22.00
C LYS A 253 -5.77 1.82 -21.95
#